data_00eb363d64e6cd2ee6aea5983dffff3f
#
_entry.id   00eb363d64e6cd2ee6aea5983dffff3f
#
_cell.length_a   1.000
_cell.length_b   1.000
_cell.length_c   1.000
_cell.angle_alpha   90.00
_cell.angle_beta   90.00
_cell.angle_gamma   90.00
#
_symmetry.space_group_name_H-M   'P 1'
#
loop_
_entity.id
_entity.type
_entity.pdbx_description
1 polymer ?
#
loop_
_entity_poly.entity_id
_entity_poly.type
_entity_poly.pdbx_seq_one_letter_code
_entity_poly.pdbx_strand_id
1 'polypeptide(L)'
;MTLINFDKQKIKEALTLEDLFEVLSDFGGDPQYTDFGIISTTICHNMPGEGSRKLYLYSNTKLFRCWTGCGDTFDVFELTMKVFKIQQGRDIDLNDAVRFIAAKFGISGEYEEELELPADWKIFDGYSRV
;
A
#
# COMPACT_ATOMS: atom_id res chain seq x y z
N MET A 1 -24.73 -10.57 7.39
CA MET A 1 -23.85 -9.53 6.91
C MET A 1 -22.91 -10.08 5.85
N THR A 2 -22.67 -9.31 4.89
CA THR A 2 -21.86 -9.75 3.78
C THR A 2 -20.45 -9.26 3.95
N LEU A 3 -19.52 -10.16 3.78
CA LEU A 3 -18.12 -9.78 3.76
C LEU A 3 -17.74 -9.45 2.34
N ILE A 4 -17.11 -8.31 2.20
CA ILE A 4 -16.49 -8.03 0.93
C ILE A 4 -15.24 -8.85 0.87
N ASN A 5 -15.20 -9.69 -0.11
CA ASN A 5 -14.09 -10.59 -0.28
C ASN A 5 -13.27 -10.10 -1.46
N PHE A 6 -12.39 -9.15 -1.18
CA PHE A 6 -11.49 -8.69 -2.22
C PHE A 6 -10.48 -9.80 -2.50
N ASP A 7 -10.31 -10.10 -3.75
CA ASP A 7 -9.29 -11.04 -4.15
C ASP A 7 -7.96 -10.28 -4.19
N LYS A 8 -7.16 -10.49 -3.16
CA LYS A 8 -5.90 -9.81 -3.01
C LYS A 8 -5.01 -9.99 -4.23
N GLN A 9 -5.00 -11.19 -4.78
CA GLN A 9 -4.15 -11.46 -5.94
C GLN A 9 -4.63 -10.68 -7.16
N LYS A 10 -5.93 -10.62 -7.37
CA LYS A 10 -6.47 -9.86 -8.50
C LYS A 10 -6.18 -8.39 -8.38
N ILE A 11 -6.25 -7.86 -7.17
CA ILE A 11 -5.93 -6.45 -6.95
C ILE A 11 -4.47 -6.20 -7.26
N LYS A 12 -3.58 -7.07 -6.79
CA LYS A 12 -2.17 -6.92 -7.07
C LYS A 12 -1.90 -6.96 -8.57
N GLU A 13 -2.57 -7.84 -9.28
CA GLU A 13 -2.37 -7.94 -10.73
C GLU A 13 -2.91 -6.72 -11.46
N ALA A 14 -3.94 -6.11 -10.92
CA ALA A 14 -4.52 -4.92 -11.55
C ALA A 14 -3.67 -3.67 -11.34
N LEU A 15 -2.84 -3.65 -10.29
CA LEU A 15 -2.02 -2.49 -10.00
C LEU A 15 -0.85 -2.44 -10.96
N THR A 16 -0.66 -1.27 -11.57
CA THR A 16 0.48 -1.05 -12.45
C THR A 16 1.66 -0.54 -11.64
N LEU A 17 2.81 -0.50 -12.28
CA LEU A 17 3.98 0.08 -11.64
C LEU A 17 3.73 1.54 -11.29
N GLU A 18 3.01 2.25 -12.13
CA GLU A 18 2.66 3.65 -11.88
C GLU A 18 1.76 3.78 -10.67
N ASP A 19 0.83 2.84 -10.50
CA ASP A 19 -0.03 2.84 -9.32
C ASP A 19 0.80 2.67 -8.05
N LEU A 20 1.76 1.76 -8.09
CA LEU A 20 2.62 1.52 -6.94
C LEU A 20 3.52 2.70 -6.66
N PHE A 21 3.96 3.39 -7.71
CA PHE A 21 4.71 4.63 -7.55
C PHE A 21 3.86 5.65 -6.80
N GLU A 22 2.59 5.75 -7.15
CA GLU A 22 1.68 6.68 -6.50
C GLU A 22 1.48 6.33 -5.03
N VAL A 23 1.35 5.06 -4.71
CA VAL A 23 1.23 4.62 -3.32
C VAL A 23 2.45 5.07 -2.52
N LEU A 24 3.64 4.82 -3.06
CA LEU A 24 4.86 5.22 -2.38
C LEU A 24 4.94 6.72 -2.22
N SER A 25 4.52 7.45 -3.24
CA SER A 25 4.53 8.90 -3.19
C SER A 25 3.56 9.42 -2.11
N ASP A 26 2.37 8.86 -2.05
CA ASP A 26 1.38 9.27 -1.07
C ASP A 26 1.82 8.96 0.35
N PHE A 27 2.57 7.89 0.51
CA PHE A 27 3.10 7.53 1.83
C PHE A 27 4.34 8.33 2.20
N GLY A 28 4.82 9.19 1.29
CA GLY A 28 5.97 10.02 1.59
C GLY A 28 7.31 9.38 1.33
N GLY A 29 7.36 8.37 0.46
CA GLY A 29 8.59 7.64 0.19
C GLY A 29 9.50 8.29 -0.84
N ASP A 30 9.05 9.35 -1.48
CA ASP A 30 9.83 10.04 -2.50
C ASP A 30 10.39 9.05 -3.54
N PRO A 31 9.49 8.32 -4.23
CA PRO A 31 9.92 7.23 -5.10
C PRO A 31 10.59 7.73 -6.37
N GLN A 32 11.43 6.89 -6.94
CA GLN A 32 12.08 7.15 -8.21
C GLN A 32 12.11 5.86 -9.03
N TYR A 33 11.87 5.98 -10.32
CA TYR A 33 11.94 4.82 -11.22
C TYR A 33 13.39 4.41 -11.45
N THR A 34 13.58 3.11 -11.60
CA THR A 34 14.89 2.52 -11.90
C THR A 34 14.70 1.47 -12.97
N ASP A 35 15.80 0.85 -13.37
CA ASP A 35 15.75 -0.22 -14.37
C ASP A 35 14.96 -1.42 -13.90
N PHE A 36 14.95 -1.69 -12.60
CA PHE A 36 14.27 -2.88 -12.08
C PHE A 36 12.89 -2.58 -11.52
N GLY A 37 12.54 -1.31 -11.38
CA GLY A 37 11.26 -0.93 -10.80
C GLY A 37 11.32 0.44 -10.16
N ILE A 38 11.24 0.48 -8.84
CA ILE A 38 11.18 1.75 -8.11
C ILE A 38 12.05 1.64 -6.86
N ILE A 39 12.72 2.74 -6.53
CA ILE A 39 13.43 2.90 -5.27
C ILE A 39 12.70 3.95 -4.45
N SER A 40 12.56 3.70 -3.16
CA SER A 40 11.89 4.62 -2.24
C SER A 40 12.66 4.68 -0.93
N THR A 41 12.38 5.70 -0.14
CA THR A 41 12.90 5.71 1.22
C THR A 41 12.20 4.63 2.04
N THR A 42 12.81 4.27 3.17
CA THR A 42 12.36 3.11 3.95
C THR A 42 11.18 3.46 4.86
N ILE A 43 10.09 3.87 4.23
CA ILE A 43 8.86 4.22 4.95
C ILE A 43 8.19 3.01 5.59
N CYS A 44 8.70 1.82 5.31
CA CYS A 44 8.21 0.60 5.95
C CYS A 44 8.54 0.58 7.44
N HIS A 45 9.58 1.30 7.88
CA HIS A 45 9.92 1.36 9.29
C HIS A 45 10.45 2.73 9.73
N ASN A 46 10.34 3.73 8.87
CA ASN A 46 10.74 5.09 9.20
C ASN A 46 9.65 6.07 8.80
N MET A 47 9.67 7.24 9.43
CA MET A 47 8.79 8.32 9.03
C MET A 47 9.27 8.91 7.71
N PRO A 48 8.38 9.58 6.97
CA PRO A 48 8.80 10.26 5.75
C PRO A 48 9.93 11.25 6.06
N GLY A 49 10.91 11.26 5.18
CA GLY A 49 12.07 12.11 5.36
C GLY A 49 13.17 11.52 6.21
N GLU A 50 12.89 10.41 6.86
CA GLU A 50 13.90 9.66 7.62
C GLU A 50 14.29 8.44 6.81
N GLY A 51 15.38 7.82 7.19
CA GLY A 51 15.80 6.62 6.52
C GLY A 51 16.46 6.89 5.18
N SER A 52 16.94 5.83 4.58
CA SER A 52 17.67 5.89 3.33
C SER A 52 16.83 5.30 2.20
N ARG A 53 17.32 5.43 0.97
CA ARG A 53 16.61 4.88 -0.19
C ARG A 53 16.97 3.42 -0.37
N LYS A 54 16.50 2.61 0.57
CA LYS A 54 16.76 1.18 0.59
C LYS A 54 15.50 0.33 0.50
N LEU A 55 14.37 0.93 0.15
CA LEU A 55 13.16 0.19 -0.11
C LEU A 55 13.01 0.06 -1.62
N TYR A 56 13.16 -1.16 -2.11
CA TYR A 56 13.13 -1.46 -3.53
C TYR A 56 11.84 -2.15 -3.90
N LEU A 57 11.25 -1.73 -5.01
CA LEU A 57 10.11 -2.43 -5.59
C LEU A 57 10.55 -3.01 -6.91
N TYR A 58 10.36 -4.31 -7.08
CA TYR A 58 10.74 -5.01 -8.30
C TYR A 58 9.53 -5.14 -9.21
N SER A 59 9.66 -4.66 -10.44
CA SER A 59 8.51 -4.59 -11.35
C SER A 59 8.00 -5.97 -11.77
N ASN A 60 8.88 -6.96 -11.83
CA ASN A 60 8.47 -8.27 -12.30
C ASN A 60 7.63 -9.03 -11.29
N THR A 61 7.86 -8.81 -10.01
CA THR A 61 7.11 -9.52 -8.96
C THR A 61 6.13 -8.60 -8.25
N LYS A 62 6.31 -7.29 -8.37
CA LYS A 62 5.56 -6.28 -7.62
C LYS A 62 5.73 -6.47 -6.11
N LEU A 63 6.88 -6.97 -5.71
CA LEU A 63 7.22 -7.12 -4.30
C LEU A 63 8.26 -6.09 -3.90
N PHE A 64 8.13 -5.64 -2.67
CA PHE A 64 9.07 -4.71 -2.07
C PHE A 64 10.12 -5.47 -1.29
N ARG A 65 11.31 -4.92 -1.26
CA ARG A 65 12.37 -5.43 -0.40
C ARG A 65 13.03 -4.27 0.32
N CYS A 66 13.08 -4.39 1.63
CA CYS A 66 13.77 -3.42 2.47
C CYS A 66 15.18 -3.95 2.75
N TRP A 67 16.17 -3.18 2.31
CA TRP A 67 17.56 -3.61 2.43
C TRP A 67 18.21 -3.18 3.73
N THR A 68 17.42 -2.66 4.67
CA THR A 68 17.93 -2.27 5.98
C THR A 68 17.12 -2.96 7.07
N GLY A 69 16.32 -2.22 7.83
CA GLY A 69 15.71 -2.73 9.04
C GLY A 69 14.80 -3.93 8.88
N CYS A 70 13.96 -3.95 7.83
CA CYS A 70 13.00 -5.03 7.70
C CYS A 70 13.63 -6.33 7.20
N GLY A 71 14.51 -6.22 6.21
CA GLY A 71 15.23 -7.38 5.70
C GLY A 71 14.39 -8.42 4.99
N ASP A 72 13.13 -8.10 4.68
CA ASP A 72 12.18 -9.04 4.12
C ASP A 72 11.63 -8.52 2.82
N THR A 73 10.94 -9.42 2.10
CA THR A 73 10.10 -9.00 0.97
C THR A 73 8.65 -9.00 1.41
N PHE A 74 7.88 -8.08 0.84
CA PHE A 74 6.47 -7.95 1.19
C PHE A 74 5.74 -7.27 0.05
N ASP A 75 4.41 -7.40 0.04
CA ASP A 75 3.61 -6.79 -1.02
C ASP A 75 3.10 -5.42 -0.58
N VAL A 76 2.31 -4.81 -1.46
CA VAL A 76 1.80 -3.45 -1.21
C VAL A 76 0.87 -3.42 0.00
N PHE A 77 0.16 -4.49 0.26
CA PHE A 77 -0.75 -4.52 1.41
C PHE A 77 0.03 -4.56 2.71
N GLU A 78 1.07 -5.36 2.74
CA GLU A 78 1.93 -5.41 3.92
C GLU A 78 2.67 -4.09 4.12
N LEU A 79 3.07 -3.46 3.02
CA LEU A 79 3.65 -2.13 3.11
C LEU A 79 2.67 -1.15 3.74
N THR A 80 1.42 -1.22 3.31
CA THR A 80 0.38 -0.33 3.85
C THR A 80 0.23 -0.51 5.35
N MET A 81 0.22 -1.76 5.81
CA MET A 81 0.13 -2.04 7.23
C MET A 81 1.31 -1.45 8.00
N LYS A 82 2.51 -1.61 7.45
CA LYS A 82 3.71 -1.07 8.09
C LYS A 82 3.67 0.46 8.17
N VAL A 83 3.25 1.09 7.08
CA VAL A 83 3.20 2.54 7.01
C VAL A 83 2.18 3.09 8.00
N PHE A 84 1.02 2.48 8.09
CA PHE A 84 0.01 2.94 9.05
C PHE A 84 0.53 2.83 10.48
N LYS A 85 1.24 1.75 10.77
CA LYS A 85 1.78 1.59 12.11
C LYS A 85 2.81 2.68 12.43
N ILE A 86 3.70 2.95 11.50
CA ILE A 86 4.77 3.91 11.73
C ILE A 86 4.26 5.34 11.73
N GLN A 87 3.43 5.69 10.75
CA GLN A 87 3.04 7.09 10.59
C GLN A 87 1.86 7.49 11.43
N GLN A 88 0.97 6.55 11.72
CA GLN A 88 -0.26 6.87 12.42
C GLN A 88 -0.42 6.14 13.75
N GLY A 89 0.51 5.24 14.05
CA GLY A 89 0.40 4.45 15.27
C GLY A 89 -0.79 3.52 15.27
N ARG A 90 -1.27 3.12 14.09
CA ARG A 90 -2.45 2.28 13.96
C ARG A 90 -2.07 0.91 13.46
N ASP A 91 -2.58 -0.09 14.13
CA ASP A 91 -2.47 -1.47 13.66
C ASP A 91 -3.71 -1.77 12.84
N ILE A 92 -3.54 -1.91 11.55
CA ILE A 92 -4.62 -2.36 10.68
C ILE A 92 -4.30 -3.77 10.23
N ASP A 93 -5.34 -4.54 9.94
CA ASP A 93 -5.11 -5.90 9.51
C ASP A 93 -5.02 -5.95 7.98
N LEU A 94 -4.80 -7.15 7.46
CA LEU A 94 -4.64 -7.33 6.03
C LEU A 94 -5.88 -6.90 5.26
N ASN A 95 -7.07 -7.22 5.78
CA ASN A 95 -8.30 -6.84 5.11
C ASN A 95 -8.43 -5.32 5.01
N ASP A 96 -8.06 -4.61 6.07
CA ASP A 96 -8.09 -3.15 6.05
C ASP A 96 -7.14 -2.61 5.00
N ALA A 97 -5.95 -3.19 4.90
CA ALA A 97 -4.96 -2.74 3.92
C ALA A 97 -5.48 -2.99 2.50
N VAL A 98 -6.08 -4.14 2.26
CA VAL A 98 -6.62 -4.46 0.94
C VAL A 98 -7.72 -3.47 0.58
N ARG A 99 -8.60 -3.18 1.51
CA ARG A 99 -9.68 -2.22 1.27
C ARG A 99 -9.14 -0.82 0.99
N PHE A 100 -8.11 -0.43 1.74
CA PHE A 100 -7.51 0.88 1.54
C PHE A 100 -6.98 1.02 0.11
N ILE A 101 -6.22 0.03 -0.34
CA ILE A 101 -5.66 0.07 -1.68
C ILE A 101 -6.76 0.01 -2.74
N ALA A 102 -7.74 -0.86 -2.54
CA ALA A 102 -8.84 -0.97 -3.50
C ALA A 102 -9.59 0.35 -3.61
N ALA A 103 -9.86 0.99 -2.48
CA ALA A 103 -10.57 2.26 -2.49
C ALA A 103 -9.75 3.35 -3.16
N LYS A 104 -8.45 3.34 -2.92
CA LYS A 104 -7.57 4.35 -3.49
C LYS A 104 -7.60 4.33 -5.01
N PHE A 105 -7.65 3.16 -5.60
CA PHE A 105 -7.61 3.01 -7.04
C PHE A 105 -8.95 2.70 -7.67
N GLY A 106 -10.02 2.75 -6.88
CA GLY A 106 -11.35 2.53 -7.40
C GLY A 106 -11.60 1.10 -7.85
N ILE A 107 -10.89 0.15 -7.28
CA ILE A 107 -11.08 -1.26 -7.62
C ILE A 107 -12.24 -1.79 -6.81
N SER A 108 -13.20 -2.42 -7.50
CA SER A 108 -14.42 -2.92 -6.85
C SER A 108 -14.21 -4.32 -6.33
N GLY A 109 -14.74 -4.57 -5.15
CA GLY A 109 -14.89 -5.93 -4.66
C GLY A 109 -16.11 -6.58 -5.27
N GLU A 110 -16.22 -7.88 -5.10
CA GLU A 110 -17.31 -8.61 -5.71
C GLU A 110 -18.69 -8.22 -5.19
N TYR A 111 -18.74 -7.80 -3.95
CA TYR A 111 -20.00 -7.50 -3.30
C TYR A 111 -20.03 -6.06 -2.81
N GLU A 112 -19.43 -5.18 -3.57
CA GLU A 112 -19.27 -3.82 -3.10
C GLU A 112 -20.60 -3.13 -2.84
N GLU A 113 -21.64 -3.52 -3.56
CA GLU A 113 -22.95 -2.90 -3.40
C GLU A 113 -23.54 -3.21 -2.03
N GLU A 114 -23.05 -4.22 -1.37
CA GLU A 114 -23.53 -4.59 -0.05
C GLU A 114 -22.62 -4.13 1.05
N LEU A 115 -21.56 -3.44 0.69
CA LEU A 115 -20.55 -3.07 1.65
C LEU A 115 -21.01 -1.89 2.47
N GLU A 116 -20.89 -2.04 3.79
CA GLU A 116 -21.06 -0.93 4.70
C GLU A 116 -19.72 -0.66 5.33
N LEU A 117 -19.08 0.40 4.87
CA LEU A 117 -17.76 0.70 5.36
C LEU A 117 -17.83 1.28 6.75
N PRO A 118 -16.90 0.91 7.63
CA PRO A 118 -16.83 1.52 8.95
C PRO A 118 -16.62 3.03 8.84
N ALA A 119 -16.99 3.75 9.87
CA ALA A 119 -16.87 5.21 9.86
C ALA A 119 -15.43 5.64 9.64
N ASP A 120 -14.49 4.94 10.23
CA ASP A 120 -13.08 5.31 10.07
C ASP A 120 -12.54 5.01 8.69
N TRP A 121 -13.22 4.19 7.91
CA TRP A 121 -12.83 3.93 6.53
C TRP A 121 -12.84 5.22 5.71
N LYS A 122 -13.76 6.11 6.03
CA LYS A 122 -13.88 7.35 5.27
C LYS A 122 -12.70 8.28 5.46
N ILE A 123 -11.95 8.09 6.50
CA ILE A 123 -10.74 8.88 6.69
C ILE A 123 -9.79 8.66 5.54
N PHE A 124 -9.77 7.43 5.01
CA PHE A 124 -8.86 7.10 3.94
C PHE A 124 -9.29 7.67 2.60
N ASP A 125 -10.57 7.97 2.45
CA ASP A 125 -11.02 8.59 1.22
C ASP A 125 -10.29 9.89 0.95
N GLY A 126 -9.94 10.60 1.98
CA GLY A 126 -9.20 11.84 1.82
C GLY A 126 -7.85 11.63 1.16
N TYR A 127 -7.24 10.50 1.36
CA TYR A 127 -5.96 10.20 0.74
C TYR A 127 -6.10 9.84 -0.72
N SER A 128 -7.18 9.19 -1.05
CA SER A 128 -7.32 8.69 -2.40
C SER A 128 -8.05 9.64 -3.30
N ARG A 129 -8.63 10.67 -2.74
CA ARG A 129 -9.41 11.62 -3.52
C ARG A 129 -8.56 12.68 -4.12
N VAL A 130 -7.59 12.59 -4.52
CA VAL A 130 -6.83 13.71 -5.02
C VAL A 130 -7.05 14.05 -6.47
#